data_2e8e6b32b8940b77f1f581f3158ec2ad
#
_entry.id   2e8e6b32b8940b77f1f581f3158ec2ad
#
_cell.length_a   1.000
_cell.length_b   1.000
_cell.length_c   1.000
_cell.angle_alpha   90.00
_cell.angle_beta   90.00
_cell.angle_gamma   90.00
#
_symmetry.space_group_name_H-M   'P 1'
#
loop_
_entity.id
_entity.type
_entity.pdbx_description
1 polymer ?
#
loop_
_entity_poly.entity_id
_entity_poly.type
_entity_poly.pdbx_seq_one_letter_code
_entity_poly.pdbx_strand_id
1 'polypeptide(L)'
;MVAIPAVLLRVDAELGYRWQAWFNDSFEYLQNTVHFKLDPTRASGYSIWLKILQPFHSYAVVTILQHLMGLAVAVMVYALARHRGARPWLATLAAVPVLYDGFEIQLEHLIMADIPLLFLLVLATTMVLWNPAGPSLRTCALAGLLLGLADCIRAIGLPLLAVFAVYMIIRRVSWRKVAAAIVVCLLPVVAYAGVFDLEHGQLAMSDATGVFLYSRVMTFADCPKMNVPVDELWLCTVVPSAQRPIAQAYIWTTPSPLDRYKPPQFAAAPNQLAENFAIRAIEAQPLDYAKAVADDTWRAFGWNRVVFPNAATYDEYLFNPHSLPIPSWDNDPSLGKYHSFAAAYIQGNPLTDVVAPFANVVRVYERHVYLPGTVYGLILLVGLGGLVLAWRRLGGEALLPWTISLALVVIPSATAEFDYRYVLPAVPFACLAAVMAFSPGTEGGRWLRRLAGRPHQDPRIPEPSGSAGSAGSAGSRSAGVSGVPSSASAPAVGSGDDQRDLATDGT
;
A
#
# COMPACT_ATOMS: atom_id res chain seq x y z
N MET A 1 6.68 24.61 2.04
CA MET A 1 5.63 25.32 1.28
C MET A 1 4.58 24.36 0.69
N VAL A 2 4.96 23.21 0.10
CA VAL A 2 4.02 22.24 -0.52
C VAL A 2 3.05 21.58 0.47
N ALA A 3 3.39 21.41 1.75
CA ALA A 3 2.52 20.75 2.73
C ALA A 3 1.29 21.59 3.16
N ILE A 4 1.41 22.93 3.20
CA ILE A 4 0.33 23.80 3.68
C ILE A 4 -0.94 23.69 2.84
N PRO A 5 -0.91 23.81 1.50
CA PRO A 5 -2.12 23.66 0.70
C PRO A 5 -2.71 22.24 0.79
N ALA A 6 -1.86 21.20 0.93
CA ALA A 6 -2.34 19.83 1.09
C ALA A 6 -3.11 19.63 2.42
N VAL A 7 -2.67 20.27 3.49
CA VAL A 7 -3.40 20.28 4.77
C VAL A 7 -4.72 21.06 4.64
N LEU A 8 -4.70 22.22 3.97
CA LEU A 8 -5.91 23.02 3.76
C LEU A 8 -6.98 22.28 2.97
N LEU A 9 -6.61 21.51 1.94
CA LEU A 9 -7.55 20.67 1.18
C LEU A 9 -8.24 19.61 2.07
N ARG A 10 -7.52 19.02 3.02
CA ARG A 10 -8.09 18.07 3.97
C ARG A 10 -9.00 18.76 4.99
N VAL A 11 -8.62 19.95 5.43
CA VAL A 11 -9.49 20.79 6.27
C VAL A 11 -10.76 21.17 5.50
N ASP A 12 -10.66 21.50 4.21
CA ASP A 12 -11.84 21.77 3.38
C ASP A 12 -12.72 20.53 3.21
N ALA A 13 -12.13 19.32 3.09
CA ALA A 13 -12.89 18.07 3.05
C ALA A 13 -13.64 17.85 4.37
N GLU A 14 -12.98 18.01 5.52
CA GLU A 14 -13.58 17.86 6.86
C GLU A 14 -14.69 18.87 7.12
N LEU A 15 -14.52 20.12 6.70
CA LEU A 15 -15.51 21.16 6.87
C LEU A 15 -16.67 21.05 5.87
N GLY A 16 -16.39 20.49 4.67
CA GLY A 16 -17.34 20.37 3.59
C GLY A 16 -18.24 19.14 3.68
N TYR A 17 -17.71 18.03 4.16
CA TYR A 17 -18.40 16.75 4.32
C TYR A 17 -18.30 16.29 5.77
N ARG A 18 -19.13 16.83 6.62
CA ARG A 18 -19.06 16.60 8.08
C ARG A 18 -19.73 15.29 8.46
N TRP A 19 -19.05 14.31 9.02
CA TRP A 19 -17.60 14.24 9.30
C TRP A 19 -17.03 13.01 8.59
N GLN A 20 -17.68 12.50 7.57
CA GLN A 20 -17.35 11.26 6.86
C GLN A 20 -17.96 11.23 5.46
N ALA A 21 -17.40 10.38 4.62
CA ALA A 21 -18.04 9.88 3.42
C ALA A 21 -18.24 8.36 3.53
N TRP A 22 -19.19 7.83 2.79
CA TRP A 22 -19.62 6.45 2.86
C TRP A 22 -19.26 5.70 1.59
N PHE A 23 -18.91 4.43 1.78
CA PHE A 23 -18.79 3.42 0.75
C PHE A 23 -19.58 2.18 1.20
N ASN A 24 -20.00 1.33 0.28
CA ASN A 24 -20.76 0.12 0.62
C ASN A 24 -20.12 -0.71 1.75
N ASP A 25 -18.79 -0.89 1.68
CA ASP A 25 -18.02 -1.65 2.69
C ASP A 25 -18.05 -1.00 4.08
N SER A 26 -18.28 0.30 4.19
CA SER A 26 -18.26 1.05 5.46
C SER A 26 -19.24 0.46 6.48
N PHE A 27 -20.41 0.04 6.00
CA PHE A 27 -21.47 -0.44 6.87
C PHE A 27 -21.17 -1.81 7.47
N GLU A 28 -20.52 -2.69 6.72
CA GLU A 28 -20.06 -3.98 7.23
C GLU A 28 -18.98 -3.79 8.27
N TYR A 29 -18.02 -2.89 8.05
CA TYR A 29 -17.03 -2.55 9.06
C TYR A 29 -17.67 -2.03 10.35
N LEU A 30 -18.68 -1.20 10.26
CA LEU A 30 -19.41 -0.66 11.43
C LEU A 30 -20.24 -1.73 12.12
N GLN A 31 -20.94 -2.58 11.38
CA GLN A 31 -21.67 -3.72 11.94
C GLN A 31 -20.76 -4.58 12.81
N ASN A 32 -19.60 -4.96 12.26
CA ASN A 32 -18.62 -5.78 12.96
C ASN A 32 -18.01 -5.06 14.17
N THR A 33 -17.84 -3.73 14.07
CA THR A 33 -17.37 -2.90 15.18
C THR A 33 -18.36 -2.87 16.32
N VAL A 34 -19.64 -2.67 16.06
CA VAL A 34 -20.68 -2.56 17.08
C VAL A 34 -20.95 -3.92 17.75
N HIS A 35 -21.08 -4.98 16.96
CA HIS A 35 -21.32 -6.33 17.48
C HIS A 35 -20.05 -7.05 17.95
N PHE A 36 -18.89 -6.54 17.57
CA PHE A 36 -17.58 -7.15 17.86
C PHE A 36 -17.51 -8.62 17.41
N LYS A 37 -17.90 -8.86 16.16
CA LYS A 37 -17.80 -10.15 15.49
C LYS A 37 -16.91 -10.03 14.26
N LEU A 38 -16.19 -11.12 13.94
CA LEU A 38 -15.41 -11.18 12.72
C LEU A 38 -16.33 -11.41 11.52
N ASP A 39 -16.02 -10.75 10.42
CA ASP A 39 -16.81 -10.78 9.20
C ASP A 39 -16.47 -12.01 8.35
N PRO A 40 -17.44 -12.82 7.92
CA PRO A 40 -17.17 -13.91 7.00
C PRO A 40 -16.78 -13.43 5.59
N THR A 41 -17.11 -12.18 5.21
CA THR A 41 -16.86 -11.67 3.86
C THR A 41 -15.48 -11.06 3.68
N ARG A 42 -14.89 -10.51 4.76
CA ARG A 42 -13.61 -9.79 4.70
C ARG A 42 -12.88 -9.78 6.03
N ALA A 43 -11.58 -9.55 5.98
CA ALA A 43 -10.76 -9.39 7.19
C ALA A 43 -11.22 -8.17 8.01
N SER A 44 -11.39 -8.34 9.33
CA SER A 44 -12.03 -7.37 10.23
C SER A 44 -11.04 -6.46 10.98
N GLY A 45 -9.76 -6.41 10.58
CA GLY A 45 -8.76 -5.58 11.26
C GLY A 45 -9.11 -4.09 11.27
N TYR A 46 -9.76 -3.60 10.21
CA TYR A 46 -10.27 -2.23 10.20
C TYR A 46 -11.41 -2.03 11.20
N SER A 47 -12.32 -3.01 11.34
CA SER A 47 -13.37 -2.98 12.36
C SER A 47 -12.80 -2.97 13.78
N ILE A 48 -11.70 -3.71 14.02
CA ILE A 48 -10.97 -3.68 15.30
C ILE A 48 -10.39 -2.27 15.54
N TRP A 49 -9.81 -1.66 14.51
CA TRP A 49 -9.29 -0.28 14.59
C TRP A 49 -10.42 0.72 14.89
N LEU A 50 -11.57 0.62 14.20
CA LEU A 50 -12.75 1.41 14.52
C LEU A 50 -13.24 1.17 15.95
N LYS A 51 -13.17 -0.07 16.45
CA LYS A 51 -13.53 -0.41 17.84
C LYS A 51 -12.66 0.32 18.87
N ILE A 52 -11.37 0.44 18.59
CA ILE A 52 -10.43 1.19 19.43
C ILE A 52 -10.80 2.69 19.47
N LEU A 53 -11.31 3.22 18.36
CA LEU A 53 -11.73 4.63 18.24
C LEU A 53 -13.16 4.88 18.68
N GLN A 54 -13.99 3.84 18.83
CA GLN A 54 -15.41 3.97 19.19
C GLN A 54 -15.67 4.78 20.48
N PRO A 55 -14.83 4.72 21.55
CA PRO A 55 -15.05 5.53 22.75
C PRO A 55 -15.11 7.05 22.51
N PHE A 56 -14.59 7.53 21.40
CA PHE A 56 -14.70 8.96 21.01
C PHE A 56 -16.07 9.31 20.42
N HIS A 57 -16.87 8.32 20.01
CA HIS A 57 -18.18 8.51 19.39
C HIS A 57 -18.18 9.56 18.25
N SER A 58 -17.12 9.54 17.39
CA SER A 58 -16.92 10.56 16.38
C SER A 58 -16.26 10.01 15.11
N TYR A 59 -16.92 10.17 13.97
CA TYR A 59 -16.30 9.87 12.68
C TYR A 59 -15.21 10.87 12.33
N ALA A 60 -15.28 12.11 12.78
CA ALA A 60 -14.21 13.09 12.59
C ALA A 60 -12.86 12.61 13.14
N VAL A 61 -12.86 11.87 14.25
CA VAL A 61 -11.60 11.26 14.78
C VAL A 61 -11.06 10.23 13.79
N VAL A 62 -11.93 9.45 13.16
CA VAL A 62 -11.53 8.43 12.19
C VAL A 62 -10.95 9.09 10.94
N THR A 63 -11.67 10.04 10.33
CA THR A 63 -11.25 10.71 9.08
C THR A 63 -10.02 11.58 9.27
N ILE A 64 -9.93 12.34 10.37
CA ILE A 64 -8.74 13.13 10.71
C ILE A 64 -7.50 12.22 10.85
N LEU A 65 -7.63 11.07 11.52
CA LEU A 65 -6.52 10.12 11.63
C LEU A 65 -6.14 9.55 10.26
N GLN A 66 -7.10 9.24 9.39
CA GLN A 66 -6.83 8.79 8.02
C GLN A 66 -6.14 9.89 7.19
N HIS A 67 -6.58 11.14 7.28
CA HIS A 67 -5.90 12.28 6.66
C HIS A 67 -4.47 12.45 7.18
N LEU A 68 -4.24 12.28 8.48
CA LEU A 68 -2.89 12.31 9.05
C LEU A 68 -2.03 11.14 8.57
N MET A 69 -2.61 9.95 8.39
CA MET A 69 -1.90 8.81 7.78
C MET A 69 -1.53 9.09 6.32
N GLY A 70 -2.42 9.66 5.49
CA GLY A 70 -2.12 10.07 4.12
C GLY A 70 -0.97 11.10 4.05
N LEU A 71 -1.02 12.12 4.91
CA LEU A 71 0.08 13.09 5.04
C LEU A 71 1.39 12.43 5.48
N ALA A 72 1.34 11.49 6.41
CA ALA A 72 2.51 10.72 6.86
C ALA A 72 3.08 9.84 5.74
N VAL A 73 2.23 9.24 4.91
CA VAL A 73 2.65 8.51 3.70
C VAL A 73 3.44 9.43 2.77
N ALA A 74 2.94 10.62 2.48
CA ALA A 74 3.66 11.59 1.64
C ALA A 74 5.02 12.00 2.25
N VAL A 75 5.07 12.21 3.57
CA VAL A 75 6.32 12.50 4.29
C VAL A 75 7.30 11.32 4.20
N MET A 76 6.84 10.08 4.37
CA MET A 76 7.69 8.88 4.25
C MET A 76 8.22 8.71 2.82
N VAL A 77 7.39 8.91 1.80
CA VAL A 77 7.80 8.90 0.38
C VAL A 77 8.89 9.94 0.14
N TYR A 78 8.67 11.18 0.55
CA TYR A 78 9.65 12.25 0.43
C TYR A 78 10.95 11.93 1.17
N ALA A 79 10.85 11.54 2.45
CA ALA A 79 12.00 11.28 3.32
C ALA A 79 12.84 10.11 2.78
N LEU A 80 12.21 9.01 2.38
CA LEU A 80 12.91 7.87 1.80
C LEU A 80 13.61 8.24 0.49
N ALA A 81 12.92 8.93 -0.43
CA ALA A 81 13.51 9.39 -1.68
C ALA A 81 14.72 10.31 -1.42
N ARG A 82 14.62 11.25 -0.48
CA ARG A 82 15.73 12.14 -0.06
C ARG A 82 16.88 11.37 0.54
N HIS A 83 16.56 10.46 1.47
CA HIS A 83 17.57 9.62 2.13
C HIS A 83 18.34 8.74 1.14
N ARG A 84 17.68 8.32 0.06
CA ARG A 84 18.27 7.57 -1.05
C ARG A 84 18.95 8.46 -2.11
N GLY A 85 19.16 9.73 -1.82
CA GLY A 85 19.94 10.66 -2.61
C GLY A 85 19.18 11.35 -3.75
N ALA A 86 17.85 11.23 -3.83
CA ALA A 86 17.06 11.96 -4.80
C ALA A 86 17.18 13.48 -4.57
N ARG A 87 17.16 14.27 -5.65
CA ARG A 87 17.11 15.73 -5.55
C ARG A 87 15.84 16.17 -4.85
N PRO A 88 15.85 17.30 -4.08
CA PRO A 88 14.67 17.75 -3.34
C PRO A 88 13.41 17.86 -4.18
N TRP A 89 13.49 18.43 -5.37
CA TRP A 89 12.34 18.60 -6.26
C TRP A 89 11.78 17.26 -6.78
N LEU A 90 12.64 16.24 -7.05
CA LEU A 90 12.19 14.89 -7.44
C LEU A 90 11.49 14.18 -6.29
N ALA A 91 12.04 14.28 -5.07
CA ALA A 91 11.40 13.71 -3.89
C ALA A 91 10.04 14.39 -3.61
N THR A 92 9.95 15.72 -3.81
CA THR A 92 8.67 16.43 -3.72
C THR A 92 7.70 15.94 -4.78
N LEU A 93 8.15 15.82 -6.04
CA LEU A 93 7.31 15.34 -7.14
C LEU A 93 6.75 13.91 -6.87
N ALA A 94 7.56 13.04 -6.25
CA ALA A 94 7.11 11.70 -5.86
C ALA A 94 6.01 11.73 -4.78
N ALA A 95 5.98 12.75 -3.92
CA ALA A 95 4.97 12.90 -2.88
C ALA A 95 3.70 13.65 -3.37
N VAL A 96 3.78 14.37 -4.50
CA VAL A 96 2.67 15.19 -5.03
C VAL A 96 1.39 14.38 -5.24
N PRO A 97 1.39 13.20 -5.85
CA PRO A 97 0.15 12.43 -6.04
C PRO A 97 -0.58 12.14 -4.72
N VAL A 98 0.14 11.71 -3.68
CA VAL A 98 -0.46 11.44 -2.36
C VAL A 98 -0.99 12.72 -1.70
N LEU A 99 -0.33 13.87 -1.92
CA LEU A 99 -0.72 15.14 -1.30
C LEU A 99 -1.94 15.77 -1.98
N TYR A 100 -2.08 15.58 -3.29
CA TYR A 100 -2.92 16.43 -4.13
C TYR A 100 -3.90 15.69 -5.03
N ASP A 101 -3.87 14.37 -5.12
CA ASP A 101 -4.91 13.64 -5.86
C ASP A 101 -6.24 13.78 -5.12
N GLY A 102 -7.26 14.33 -5.79
CA GLY A 102 -8.58 14.56 -5.21
C GLY A 102 -9.27 13.27 -4.77
N PHE A 103 -9.06 12.18 -5.52
CA PHE A 103 -9.59 10.86 -5.17
C PHE A 103 -8.85 10.22 -3.99
N GLU A 104 -7.56 10.51 -3.80
CA GLU A 104 -6.83 10.09 -2.59
C GLU A 104 -7.39 10.82 -1.36
N ILE A 105 -7.63 12.14 -1.46
CA ILE A 105 -8.24 12.93 -0.38
C ILE A 105 -9.64 12.42 -0.06
N GLN A 106 -10.42 12.06 -1.09
CA GLN A 106 -11.74 11.46 -0.91
C GLN A 106 -11.65 10.09 -0.22
N LEU A 107 -10.72 9.23 -0.64
CA LEU A 107 -10.47 7.91 -0.03
C LEU A 107 -10.04 8.04 1.43
N GLU A 108 -9.24 9.06 1.77
CA GLU A 108 -8.89 9.39 3.16
C GLU A 108 -10.12 9.80 3.99
N HIS A 109 -11.15 10.36 3.35
CA HIS A 109 -12.38 10.81 4.01
C HIS A 109 -13.47 9.73 4.12
N LEU A 110 -13.33 8.63 3.39
CA LEU A 110 -14.19 7.45 3.50
C LEU A 110 -13.91 6.66 4.78
N ILE A 111 -14.96 6.10 5.38
CA ILE A 111 -14.80 5.12 6.47
C ILE A 111 -14.41 3.78 5.84
N MET A 112 -13.11 3.65 5.48
CA MET A 112 -12.57 2.58 4.67
C MET A 112 -11.19 2.11 5.11
N ALA A 113 -10.90 0.84 4.85
CA ALA A 113 -9.67 0.16 5.25
C ALA A 113 -8.42 0.56 4.44
N ASP A 114 -8.58 1.27 3.33
CA ASP A 114 -7.53 1.48 2.33
C ASP A 114 -6.38 2.35 2.82
N ILE A 115 -6.67 3.43 3.55
CA ILE A 115 -5.64 4.36 4.05
C ILE A 115 -4.82 3.76 5.20
N PRO A 116 -5.40 3.11 6.23
CA PRO A 116 -4.62 2.37 7.22
C PRO A 116 -3.74 1.28 6.60
N LEU A 117 -4.25 0.54 5.61
CA LEU A 117 -3.47 -0.42 4.84
C LEU A 117 -2.27 0.25 4.16
N LEU A 118 -2.51 1.31 3.38
CA LEU A 118 -1.46 2.06 2.67
C LEU A 118 -0.37 2.54 3.63
N PHE A 119 -0.77 3.12 4.76
CA PHE A 119 0.15 3.60 5.78
C PHE A 119 1.07 2.49 6.30
N LEU A 120 0.52 1.31 6.64
CA LEU A 120 1.30 0.17 7.12
C LEU A 120 2.28 -0.33 6.05
N LEU A 121 1.85 -0.43 4.79
CA LEU A 121 2.69 -0.90 3.68
C LEU A 121 3.83 0.07 3.37
N VAL A 122 3.56 1.38 3.33
CA VAL A 122 4.60 2.40 3.09
C VAL A 122 5.57 2.46 4.25
N LEU A 123 5.09 2.33 5.49
CA LEU A 123 5.95 2.29 6.67
C LEU A 123 6.87 1.06 6.64
N ALA A 124 6.35 -0.14 6.37
CA ALA A 124 7.14 -1.36 6.24
C ALA A 124 8.20 -1.23 5.15
N THR A 125 7.82 -0.71 3.97
CA THR A 125 8.73 -0.47 2.85
C THR A 125 9.82 0.54 3.21
N THR A 126 9.45 1.64 3.84
CA THR A 126 10.38 2.66 4.30
C THR A 126 11.39 2.09 5.29
N MET A 127 10.95 1.31 6.26
CA MET A 127 11.82 0.67 7.26
C MET A 127 12.83 -0.28 6.59
N VAL A 128 12.39 -1.15 5.67
CA VAL A 128 13.26 -2.11 4.99
C VAL A 128 14.27 -1.41 4.08
N LEU A 129 13.86 -0.34 3.41
CA LEU A 129 14.70 0.41 2.49
C LEU A 129 15.50 1.54 3.14
N TRP A 130 15.30 1.86 4.41
CA TRP A 130 15.98 3.01 5.05
C TRP A 130 17.49 2.86 5.11
N ASN A 131 17.99 1.72 5.54
CA ASN A 131 19.42 1.50 5.69
C ASN A 131 20.05 0.97 4.38
N PRO A 132 21.00 1.70 3.74
CA PRO A 132 21.71 1.23 2.54
C PRO A 132 22.48 -0.08 2.73
N ALA A 133 22.96 -0.37 3.95
CA ALA A 133 23.64 -1.62 4.29
C ALA A 133 22.68 -2.82 4.46
N GLY A 134 21.37 -2.57 4.32
CA GLY A 134 20.29 -3.55 4.51
C GLY A 134 19.63 -3.47 5.88
N PRO A 135 18.44 -4.06 6.02
CA PRO A 135 17.65 -3.97 7.25
C PRO A 135 18.29 -4.76 8.41
N SER A 136 18.11 -4.28 9.64
CA SER A 136 18.48 -5.00 10.86
C SER A 136 17.47 -6.13 11.14
N LEU A 137 17.77 -7.03 12.09
CA LEU A 137 16.83 -8.07 12.53
C LEU A 137 15.53 -7.47 13.08
N ARG A 138 15.65 -6.43 13.91
CA ARG A 138 14.48 -5.72 14.48
C ARG A 138 13.66 -5.07 13.39
N THR A 139 14.30 -4.45 12.41
CA THR A 139 13.61 -3.83 11.26
C THR A 139 12.83 -4.86 10.46
N CYS A 140 13.42 -6.04 10.18
CA CYS A 140 12.73 -7.11 9.48
C CYS A 140 11.54 -7.65 10.28
N ALA A 141 11.71 -7.86 11.59
CA ALA A 141 10.63 -8.28 12.48
C ALA A 141 9.47 -7.28 12.52
N LEU A 142 9.78 -5.98 12.68
CA LEU A 142 8.77 -4.92 12.69
C LEU A 142 8.07 -4.77 11.32
N ALA A 143 8.81 -4.85 10.21
CA ALA A 143 8.21 -4.85 8.88
C ALA A 143 7.29 -6.06 8.69
N GLY A 144 7.68 -7.23 9.18
CA GLY A 144 6.82 -8.42 9.21
C GLY A 144 5.54 -8.18 10.02
N LEU A 145 5.65 -7.60 11.23
CA LEU A 145 4.48 -7.26 12.04
C LEU A 145 3.51 -6.34 11.28
N LEU A 146 4.04 -5.28 10.64
CA LEU A 146 3.23 -4.33 9.88
C LEU A 146 2.52 -5.02 8.71
N LEU A 147 3.18 -5.96 8.01
CA LEU A 147 2.56 -6.75 6.94
C LEU A 147 1.48 -7.69 7.48
N GLY A 148 1.68 -8.32 8.63
CA GLY A 148 0.66 -9.17 9.26
C GLY A 148 -0.56 -8.36 9.74
N LEU A 149 -0.36 -7.17 10.29
CA LEU A 149 -1.44 -6.25 10.62
C LEU A 149 -2.16 -5.75 9.35
N ALA A 150 -1.42 -5.49 8.27
CA ALA A 150 -1.98 -5.14 6.97
C ALA A 150 -2.86 -6.27 6.42
N ASP A 151 -2.47 -7.54 6.60
CA ASP A 151 -3.28 -8.70 6.20
C ASP A 151 -4.57 -8.82 7.01
N CYS A 152 -4.51 -8.53 8.31
CA CYS A 152 -5.71 -8.47 9.15
C CYS A 152 -6.67 -7.33 8.73
N ILE A 153 -6.17 -6.26 8.11
CA ILE A 153 -7.00 -5.17 7.58
C ILE A 153 -7.59 -5.56 6.22
N ARG A 154 -6.77 -6.12 5.33
CA ARG A 154 -7.16 -6.65 4.02
C ARG A 154 -6.24 -7.82 3.68
N ALA A 155 -6.80 -8.92 3.19
CA ALA A 155 -6.07 -10.15 2.85
C ALA A 155 -5.08 -9.97 1.67
N ILE A 156 -4.19 -8.98 1.76
CA ILE A 156 -3.13 -8.69 0.79
C ILE A 156 -1.74 -8.66 1.45
N GLY A 157 -1.68 -8.63 2.76
CA GLY A 157 -0.42 -8.58 3.51
C GLY A 157 0.44 -9.82 3.30
N LEU A 158 -0.15 -11.02 3.29
CA LEU A 158 0.57 -12.28 3.03
C LEU A 158 1.13 -12.37 1.60
N PRO A 159 0.39 -12.07 0.52
CA PRO A 159 0.98 -11.94 -0.81
C PRO A 159 2.14 -10.94 -0.86
N LEU A 160 2.00 -9.80 -0.19
CA LEU A 160 3.08 -8.81 -0.13
C LEU A 160 4.25 -9.25 0.74
N LEU A 161 4.03 -10.04 1.80
CA LEU A 161 5.12 -10.67 2.55
C LEU A 161 6.00 -11.53 1.63
N ALA A 162 5.37 -12.29 0.70
CA ALA A 162 6.14 -13.05 -0.29
C ALA A 162 6.99 -12.13 -1.18
N VAL A 163 6.46 -10.98 -1.61
CA VAL A 163 7.22 -9.97 -2.37
C VAL A 163 8.40 -9.44 -1.55
N PHE A 164 8.18 -9.10 -0.27
CA PHE A 164 9.25 -8.66 0.63
C PHE A 164 10.29 -9.75 0.86
N ALA A 165 9.88 -10.98 1.11
CA ALA A 165 10.78 -12.12 1.33
C ALA A 165 11.65 -12.39 0.09
N VAL A 166 11.05 -12.45 -1.10
CA VAL A 166 11.76 -12.62 -2.38
C VAL A 166 12.75 -11.46 -2.59
N TYR A 167 12.33 -10.22 -2.37
CA TYR A 167 13.24 -9.07 -2.45
C TYR A 167 14.41 -9.21 -1.48
N MET A 168 14.18 -9.55 -0.21
CA MET A 168 15.24 -9.73 0.78
C MET A 168 16.21 -10.85 0.40
N ILE A 169 15.69 -11.97 -0.17
CA ILE A 169 16.52 -13.09 -0.67
C ILE A 169 17.38 -12.62 -1.86
N ILE A 170 16.80 -11.92 -2.83
CA ILE A 170 17.51 -11.32 -3.97
C ILE A 170 18.62 -10.37 -3.49
N ARG A 171 18.35 -9.59 -2.44
CA ARG A 171 19.33 -8.67 -1.83
C ARG A 171 20.30 -9.36 -0.88
N ARG A 172 20.27 -10.71 -0.81
CA ARG A 172 21.15 -11.53 0.04
C ARG A 172 21.09 -11.15 1.52
N VAL A 173 19.94 -10.72 1.99
CA VAL A 173 19.68 -10.53 3.41
C VAL A 173 19.73 -11.90 4.10
N SER A 174 20.36 -11.98 5.29
CA SER A 174 20.53 -13.26 5.97
C SER A 174 19.21 -13.96 6.24
N TRP A 175 19.16 -15.28 6.14
CA TRP A 175 17.96 -16.09 6.32
C TRP A 175 17.27 -15.86 7.66
N ARG A 176 18.03 -15.59 8.74
CA ARG A 176 17.49 -15.28 10.07
C ARG A 176 16.62 -14.02 10.07
N LYS A 177 16.99 -13.02 9.29
CA LYS A 177 16.22 -11.77 9.15
C LYS A 177 14.96 -11.99 8.33
N VAL A 178 15.04 -12.79 7.26
CA VAL A 178 13.88 -13.18 6.44
C VAL A 178 12.91 -14.02 7.29
N ALA A 179 13.43 -15.01 8.01
CA ALA A 179 12.63 -15.83 8.91
C ALA A 179 11.96 -14.99 10.03
N ALA A 180 12.66 -14.01 10.60
CA ALA A 180 12.09 -13.11 11.59
C ALA A 180 10.92 -12.30 11.02
N ALA A 181 11.03 -11.79 9.78
CA ALA A 181 9.93 -11.09 9.12
C ALA A 181 8.72 -12.02 8.92
N ILE A 182 8.95 -13.25 8.45
CA ILE A 182 7.88 -14.24 8.23
C ILE A 182 7.21 -14.63 9.54
N VAL A 183 8.00 -15.05 10.54
CA VAL A 183 7.45 -15.51 11.84
C VAL A 183 6.66 -14.41 12.52
N VAL A 184 7.19 -13.18 12.56
CA VAL A 184 6.51 -12.07 13.24
C VAL A 184 5.28 -11.60 12.45
N CYS A 185 5.29 -11.69 11.11
CA CYS A 185 4.10 -11.44 10.29
C CYS A 185 2.97 -12.45 10.60
N LEU A 186 3.33 -13.72 10.75
CA LEU A 186 2.33 -14.76 11.03
C LEU A 186 1.69 -14.66 12.42
N LEU A 187 2.30 -13.94 13.38
CA LEU A 187 1.72 -13.81 14.72
C LEU A 187 0.31 -13.19 14.72
N PRO A 188 0.09 -11.96 14.18
CA PRO A 188 -1.26 -11.40 14.14
C PRO A 188 -2.19 -12.17 13.21
N VAL A 189 -1.69 -12.73 12.10
CA VAL A 189 -2.48 -13.51 11.14
C VAL A 189 -3.03 -14.78 11.78
N VAL A 190 -2.18 -15.57 12.48
CA VAL A 190 -2.58 -16.80 13.17
C VAL A 190 -3.48 -16.47 14.34
N ALA A 191 -3.19 -15.41 15.11
CA ALA A 191 -4.06 -14.97 16.19
C ALA A 191 -5.46 -14.61 15.68
N TYR A 192 -5.55 -13.86 14.59
CA TYR A 192 -6.80 -13.51 13.93
C TYR A 192 -7.53 -14.76 13.41
N ALA A 193 -6.85 -15.62 12.66
CA ALA A 193 -7.43 -16.84 12.11
C ALA A 193 -7.92 -17.80 13.23
N GLY A 194 -7.22 -17.85 14.37
CA GLY A 194 -7.66 -18.62 15.54
C GLY A 194 -8.94 -18.07 16.17
N VAL A 195 -9.11 -16.74 16.24
CA VAL A 195 -10.39 -16.14 16.69
C VAL A 195 -11.49 -16.40 15.67
N PHE A 196 -11.18 -16.30 14.38
CA PHE A 196 -12.11 -16.60 13.31
C PHE A 196 -12.60 -18.06 13.35
N ASP A 197 -11.69 -19.00 13.63
CA ASP A 197 -12.03 -20.42 13.80
C ASP A 197 -12.99 -20.65 14.97
N LEU A 198 -12.79 -19.96 16.08
CA LEU A 198 -13.71 -20.04 17.24
C LEU A 198 -15.13 -19.53 16.92
N GLU A 199 -15.26 -18.55 16.01
CA GLU A 199 -16.56 -17.97 15.65
C GLU A 199 -17.23 -18.68 14.46
N HIS A 200 -16.46 -19.15 13.48
CA HIS A 200 -16.94 -19.68 12.20
C HIS A 200 -16.61 -21.15 11.96
N GLY A 201 -15.78 -21.79 12.83
CA GLY A 201 -15.40 -23.21 12.71
C GLY A 201 -14.42 -23.49 11.55
N GLN A 202 -13.67 -22.49 11.12
CA GLN A 202 -12.70 -22.59 10.02
C GLN A 202 -11.49 -21.71 10.28
N LEU A 203 -10.28 -22.26 10.17
CA LEU A 203 -9.03 -21.51 10.32
C LEU A 203 -8.76 -20.70 9.04
N ALA A 204 -9.30 -19.49 8.96
CA ALA A 204 -9.25 -18.62 7.80
C ALA A 204 -9.20 -17.14 8.18
N MET A 205 -8.95 -16.27 7.21
CA MET A 205 -9.10 -14.82 7.37
C MET A 205 -10.51 -14.35 7.01
N SER A 206 -11.24 -15.11 6.20
CA SER A 206 -12.64 -14.92 5.82
C SER A 206 -13.16 -16.17 5.11
N ASP A 207 -14.47 -16.30 4.96
CA ASP A 207 -15.15 -17.35 4.20
C ASP A 207 -15.52 -16.88 2.79
N ALA A 208 -14.76 -15.98 2.22
CA ALA A 208 -15.09 -15.32 0.96
C ALA A 208 -14.11 -15.56 -0.19
N THR A 209 -12.90 -16.03 0.09
CA THR A 209 -11.82 -16.16 -0.90
C THR A 209 -12.26 -16.97 -2.13
N GLY A 210 -12.88 -18.12 -1.90
CA GLY A 210 -13.39 -18.97 -2.97
C GLY A 210 -14.55 -18.32 -3.74
N VAL A 211 -15.44 -17.63 -3.04
CA VAL A 211 -16.59 -16.91 -3.66
C VAL A 211 -16.09 -15.79 -4.58
N PHE A 212 -15.09 -15.01 -4.13
CA PHE A 212 -14.48 -13.96 -4.96
C PHE A 212 -13.75 -14.55 -6.17
N LEU A 213 -12.99 -15.63 -5.98
CA LEU A 213 -12.30 -16.28 -7.08
C LEU A 213 -13.29 -16.92 -8.08
N TYR A 214 -14.38 -17.51 -7.58
CA TYR A 214 -15.48 -17.99 -8.41
C TYR A 214 -16.07 -16.86 -9.24
N SER A 215 -16.39 -15.73 -8.63
CA SER A 215 -16.93 -14.57 -9.36
C SER A 215 -15.98 -14.13 -10.48
N ARG A 216 -14.67 -14.13 -10.22
CA ARG A 216 -13.64 -13.80 -11.21
C ARG A 216 -13.69 -14.73 -12.41
N VAL A 217 -13.73 -16.05 -12.19
CA VAL A 217 -13.71 -17.04 -13.29
C VAL A 217 -15.05 -17.09 -14.03
N MET A 218 -16.15 -16.73 -13.41
CA MET A 218 -17.48 -16.71 -14.06
C MET A 218 -17.56 -15.74 -15.23
N THR A 219 -16.63 -14.82 -15.36
CA THR A 219 -16.56 -13.94 -16.55
C THR A 219 -16.12 -14.70 -17.81
N PHE A 220 -15.45 -15.85 -17.71
CA PHE A 220 -14.94 -16.61 -18.85
C PHE A 220 -15.17 -18.12 -18.79
N ALA A 221 -15.39 -18.70 -17.60
CA ALA A 221 -15.46 -20.16 -17.41
C ALA A 221 -16.44 -20.85 -18.38
N ASP A 222 -15.96 -21.85 -19.10
CA ASP A 222 -16.70 -22.63 -20.07
C ASP A 222 -16.75 -24.09 -19.59
N CYS A 223 -17.85 -24.50 -18.97
CA CYS A 223 -17.97 -25.79 -18.30
C CYS A 223 -17.71 -27.00 -19.22
N PRO A 224 -18.10 -27.01 -20.51
CA PRO A 224 -17.70 -28.04 -21.46
C PRO A 224 -16.18 -28.27 -21.57
N LYS A 225 -15.36 -27.27 -21.26
CA LYS A 225 -13.89 -27.39 -21.25
C LYS A 225 -13.32 -27.86 -19.92
N MET A 226 -14.17 -27.94 -18.89
CA MET A 226 -13.81 -28.26 -17.52
C MET A 226 -14.35 -29.65 -17.14
N ASN A 227 -13.62 -30.40 -16.34
CA ASN A 227 -14.13 -31.63 -15.74
C ASN A 227 -14.93 -31.31 -14.48
N VAL A 228 -16.12 -30.71 -14.67
CA VAL A 228 -17.00 -30.35 -13.55
C VAL A 228 -17.73 -31.61 -13.09
N PRO A 229 -17.70 -31.97 -11.79
CA PRO A 229 -18.52 -33.05 -11.23
C PRO A 229 -20.00 -32.82 -11.49
N VAL A 230 -20.77 -33.93 -11.66
CA VAL A 230 -22.19 -33.85 -12.01
C VAL A 230 -23.01 -33.10 -10.96
N ASP A 231 -22.65 -33.28 -9.70
CA ASP A 231 -23.26 -32.59 -8.55
C ASP A 231 -22.90 -31.10 -8.42
N GLU A 232 -21.87 -30.63 -9.16
CA GLU A 232 -21.45 -29.24 -9.22
C GLU A 232 -21.88 -28.53 -10.53
N LEU A 233 -22.49 -29.23 -11.49
CA LEU A 233 -22.89 -28.64 -12.78
C LEU A 233 -23.84 -27.43 -12.66
N TRP A 234 -24.54 -27.30 -11.57
CA TRP A 234 -25.40 -26.16 -11.28
C TRP A 234 -24.63 -24.85 -11.04
N LEU A 235 -23.31 -24.90 -10.76
CA LEU A 235 -22.43 -23.73 -10.71
C LEU A 235 -22.14 -23.16 -12.11
N CYS A 236 -22.40 -23.91 -13.16
CA CYS A 236 -22.18 -23.49 -14.52
C CYS A 236 -23.25 -22.49 -14.98
N THR A 237 -22.84 -21.56 -15.83
CA THR A 237 -23.78 -20.69 -16.55
C THR A 237 -23.85 -21.06 -18.02
N VAL A 238 -25.02 -20.98 -18.59
CA VAL A 238 -25.24 -21.19 -20.05
C VAL A 238 -25.07 -19.89 -20.84
N VAL A 239 -24.90 -18.75 -20.15
CA VAL A 239 -24.72 -17.45 -20.79
C VAL A 239 -23.36 -17.38 -21.47
N PRO A 240 -23.28 -17.04 -22.77
CA PRO A 240 -22.02 -16.86 -23.48
C PRO A 240 -21.15 -15.79 -22.79
N SER A 241 -19.84 -15.99 -22.74
CA SER A 241 -18.91 -15.09 -22.03
C SER A 241 -19.04 -13.62 -22.42
N ALA A 242 -19.30 -13.33 -23.70
CA ALA A 242 -19.49 -11.97 -24.21
C ALA A 242 -20.76 -11.25 -23.68
N GLN A 243 -21.70 -11.99 -23.10
CA GLN A 243 -22.97 -11.46 -22.58
C GLN A 243 -23.05 -11.53 -21.05
N ARG A 244 -21.97 -12.01 -20.41
CA ARG A 244 -21.91 -12.14 -18.95
C ARG A 244 -21.75 -10.80 -18.29
N PRO A 245 -22.35 -10.62 -17.11
CA PRO A 245 -22.09 -9.45 -16.29
C PRO A 245 -20.65 -9.43 -15.76
N ILE A 246 -20.26 -8.33 -15.15
CA ILE A 246 -19.01 -8.17 -14.41
C ILE A 246 -18.92 -9.14 -13.25
N ALA A 247 -17.69 -9.40 -12.75
CA ALA A 247 -17.46 -10.39 -11.70
C ALA A 247 -18.29 -10.15 -10.43
N GLN A 248 -18.39 -8.91 -9.95
CA GLN A 248 -19.16 -8.56 -8.74
C GLN A 248 -20.62 -8.98 -8.82
N ALA A 249 -21.22 -9.02 -10.02
CA ALA A 249 -22.61 -9.45 -10.16
C ALA A 249 -22.81 -10.90 -9.71
N TYR A 250 -21.78 -11.75 -9.83
CA TYR A 250 -21.84 -13.14 -9.35
C TYR A 250 -21.67 -13.27 -7.83
N ILE A 251 -21.38 -12.20 -7.12
CA ILE A 251 -21.29 -12.16 -5.66
C ILE A 251 -22.56 -11.53 -5.07
N TRP A 252 -22.97 -10.37 -5.60
CA TRP A 252 -23.90 -9.48 -4.94
C TRP A 252 -25.28 -9.41 -5.60
N THR A 253 -25.47 -9.99 -6.80
CA THR A 253 -26.74 -9.88 -7.52
C THR A 253 -27.26 -11.23 -7.96
N THR A 254 -28.58 -11.39 -7.99
CA THR A 254 -29.23 -12.51 -8.67
C THR A 254 -29.19 -12.29 -10.20
N PRO A 255 -28.87 -13.31 -11.00
CA PRO A 255 -28.92 -14.73 -10.67
C PRO A 255 -27.53 -15.40 -10.46
N SER A 256 -26.86 -15.14 -9.36
CA SER A 256 -25.68 -15.93 -9.03
C SER A 256 -26.10 -17.38 -8.77
N PRO A 257 -25.44 -18.39 -9.37
CA PRO A 257 -25.67 -19.78 -8.99
C PRO A 257 -25.50 -20.03 -7.49
N LEU A 258 -24.58 -19.31 -6.83
CA LEU A 258 -24.34 -19.43 -5.38
C LEU A 258 -25.50 -18.98 -4.51
N ASP A 259 -26.46 -18.17 -5.02
CA ASP A 259 -27.68 -17.77 -4.29
C ASP A 259 -28.60 -18.95 -3.94
N ARG A 260 -28.41 -20.08 -4.59
CA ARG A 260 -29.15 -21.33 -4.28
C ARG A 260 -28.69 -21.94 -2.96
N TYR A 261 -27.50 -21.60 -2.50
CA TYR A 261 -26.97 -22.05 -1.22
C TYR A 261 -27.59 -21.22 -0.09
N LYS A 262 -28.57 -21.82 0.60
CA LYS A 262 -29.14 -21.22 1.81
C LYS A 262 -28.77 -22.10 3.01
N PRO A 263 -28.03 -21.60 3.93
CA PRO A 263 -27.66 -20.24 4.35
C PRO A 263 -26.43 -19.66 3.63
N PRO A 264 -25.99 -18.46 4.01
CA PRO A 264 -25.33 -17.48 3.13
C PRO A 264 -24.14 -18.06 2.36
N GLN A 265 -23.95 -17.56 1.16
CA GLN A 265 -22.84 -17.92 0.27
C GLN A 265 -21.44 -17.76 0.95
N PHE A 266 -21.35 -16.91 1.99
CA PHE A 266 -20.17 -16.71 2.80
C PHE A 266 -20.19 -17.63 4.03
N ALA A 267 -19.96 -18.91 3.78
CA ALA A 267 -19.77 -19.94 4.78
C ALA A 267 -18.75 -20.95 4.26
N ALA A 268 -18.14 -21.72 5.14
CA ALA A 268 -17.04 -22.64 4.82
C ALA A 268 -17.34 -23.56 3.61
N ALA A 269 -18.50 -24.22 3.60
CA ALA A 269 -18.83 -25.19 2.55
C ALA A 269 -19.07 -24.57 1.16
N PRO A 270 -19.91 -23.53 0.99
CA PRO A 270 -20.05 -22.86 -0.31
C PRO A 270 -18.78 -22.16 -0.76
N ASN A 271 -18.00 -21.59 0.16
CA ASN A 271 -16.71 -20.98 -0.16
C ASN A 271 -15.73 -22.00 -0.74
N GLN A 272 -15.58 -23.16 -0.09
CA GLN A 272 -14.70 -24.25 -0.58
C GLN A 272 -15.17 -24.82 -1.93
N LEU A 273 -16.47 -24.97 -2.12
CA LEU A 273 -17.06 -25.43 -3.39
C LEU A 273 -16.76 -24.43 -4.52
N ALA A 274 -16.96 -23.14 -4.25
CA ALA A 274 -16.68 -22.06 -5.18
C ALA A 274 -15.18 -22.01 -5.55
N GLU A 275 -14.29 -22.21 -4.56
CA GLU A 275 -12.84 -22.26 -4.77
C GLU A 275 -12.45 -23.42 -5.66
N ASN A 276 -12.96 -24.64 -5.38
CA ASN A 276 -12.67 -25.82 -6.18
C ASN A 276 -13.11 -25.64 -7.65
N PHE A 277 -14.29 -25.06 -7.86
CA PHE A 277 -14.78 -24.74 -9.21
C PHE A 277 -13.85 -23.74 -9.90
N ALA A 278 -13.45 -22.68 -9.19
CA ALA A 278 -12.60 -21.65 -9.75
C ALA A 278 -11.21 -22.17 -10.13
N ILE A 279 -10.61 -23.02 -9.31
CA ILE A 279 -9.32 -23.66 -9.60
C ILE A 279 -9.43 -24.49 -10.87
N ARG A 280 -10.48 -25.33 -11.00
CA ARG A 280 -10.71 -26.13 -12.24
C ARG A 280 -10.87 -25.24 -13.47
N ALA A 281 -11.55 -24.09 -13.34
CA ALA A 281 -11.71 -23.15 -14.45
C ALA A 281 -10.37 -22.55 -14.89
N ILE A 282 -9.53 -22.17 -13.93
CA ILE A 282 -8.19 -21.62 -14.20
C ILE A 282 -7.29 -22.67 -14.84
N GLU A 283 -7.29 -23.91 -14.32
CA GLU A 283 -6.48 -25.00 -14.86
C GLU A 283 -6.90 -25.38 -16.29
N ALA A 284 -8.20 -25.41 -16.58
CA ALA A 284 -8.73 -25.74 -17.89
C ALA A 284 -8.57 -24.59 -18.90
N GLN A 285 -8.57 -23.33 -18.44
CA GLN A 285 -8.61 -22.14 -19.29
C GLN A 285 -7.60 -21.06 -18.82
N PRO A 286 -6.29 -21.38 -18.71
CA PRO A 286 -5.31 -20.44 -18.12
C PRO A 286 -5.11 -19.18 -18.97
N LEU A 287 -5.28 -19.24 -20.29
CA LEU A 287 -5.15 -18.07 -21.17
C LEU A 287 -6.37 -17.14 -21.04
N ASP A 288 -7.57 -17.70 -20.92
CA ASP A 288 -8.80 -16.90 -20.71
C ASP A 288 -8.73 -16.19 -19.35
N TYR A 289 -8.23 -16.88 -18.31
CA TYR A 289 -7.96 -16.28 -17.01
C TYR A 289 -6.93 -15.15 -17.11
N ALA A 290 -5.77 -15.41 -17.74
CA ALA A 290 -4.74 -14.39 -17.90
C ALA A 290 -5.24 -13.17 -18.68
N LYS A 291 -6.06 -13.41 -19.72
CA LYS A 291 -6.71 -12.31 -20.45
C LYS A 291 -7.66 -11.51 -19.57
N ALA A 292 -8.53 -12.16 -18.80
CA ALA A 292 -9.46 -11.50 -17.91
C ALA A 292 -8.75 -10.64 -16.86
N VAL A 293 -7.64 -11.15 -16.27
CA VAL A 293 -6.78 -10.38 -15.34
C VAL A 293 -6.12 -9.20 -16.03
N ALA A 294 -5.60 -9.39 -17.25
CA ALA A 294 -4.96 -8.33 -18.02
C ALA A 294 -5.95 -7.22 -18.42
N ASP A 295 -7.15 -7.59 -18.88
CA ASP A 295 -8.20 -6.63 -19.28
C ASP A 295 -8.61 -5.75 -18.09
N ASP A 296 -8.77 -6.32 -16.90
CA ASP A 296 -9.10 -5.57 -15.70
C ASP A 296 -7.92 -4.73 -15.20
N THR A 297 -6.71 -5.30 -15.16
CA THR A 297 -5.51 -4.56 -14.79
C THR A 297 -5.28 -3.36 -15.71
N TRP A 298 -5.62 -3.50 -17.01
CA TRP A 298 -5.46 -2.43 -17.99
C TRP A 298 -6.32 -1.21 -17.71
N ARG A 299 -7.47 -1.38 -17.04
CA ARG A 299 -8.35 -0.26 -16.61
C ARG A 299 -7.63 0.75 -15.71
N ALA A 300 -6.63 0.29 -14.95
CA ALA A 300 -5.80 1.17 -14.12
C ALA A 300 -5.03 2.23 -14.91
N PHE A 301 -4.82 2.03 -16.22
CA PHE A 301 -3.97 2.88 -17.07
C PHE A 301 -4.75 3.80 -18.00
N GLY A 302 -6.08 3.86 -17.85
CA GLY A 302 -6.93 4.77 -18.62
C GLY A 302 -6.62 6.25 -18.32
N TRP A 303 -6.70 7.13 -19.33
CA TRP A 303 -6.56 8.58 -19.11
C TRP A 303 -7.67 9.11 -18.22
N ASN A 304 -8.90 8.75 -18.56
CA ASN A 304 -10.08 9.08 -17.76
C ASN A 304 -10.54 7.86 -16.98
N ARG A 305 -11.05 8.06 -15.79
CA ARG A 305 -11.79 7.04 -15.06
C ARG A 305 -13.14 6.86 -15.74
N VAL A 306 -13.40 5.65 -16.20
CA VAL A 306 -14.72 5.28 -16.73
C VAL A 306 -15.58 4.75 -15.58
N VAL A 307 -16.89 4.86 -15.72
CA VAL A 307 -17.82 4.29 -14.75
C VAL A 307 -17.59 2.78 -14.66
N PHE A 308 -17.17 2.30 -13.50
CA PHE A 308 -16.87 0.90 -13.21
C PHE A 308 -16.85 0.67 -11.69
N PRO A 309 -17.40 -0.43 -11.16
CA PRO A 309 -18.09 -1.53 -11.84
C PRO A 309 -19.51 -1.14 -12.33
N ASN A 310 -20.14 -0.20 -11.67
CA ASN A 310 -21.46 0.38 -12.01
C ASN A 310 -21.51 1.85 -11.54
N ALA A 311 -22.58 2.57 -11.93
CA ALA A 311 -22.72 3.99 -11.63
C ALA A 311 -22.82 4.25 -10.11
N ALA A 312 -23.56 3.42 -9.39
CA ALA A 312 -23.74 3.61 -7.94
C ALA A 312 -22.42 3.51 -7.18
N THR A 313 -21.63 2.45 -7.43
CA THR A 313 -20.30 2.28 -6.81
C THR A 313 -19.32 3.37 -7.26
N TYR A 314 -19.40 3.80 -8.53
CA TYR A 314 -18.54 4.87 -9.02
C TYR A 314 -18.83 6.21 -8.34
N ASP A 315 -20.11 6.51 -8.09
CA ASP A 315 -20.53 7.74 -7.39
C ASP A 315 -20.04 7.79 -5.92
N GLU A 316 -19.82 6.64 -5.28
CA GLU A 316 -19.25 6.56 -3.94
C GLU A 316 -17.77 7.00 -3.88
N TYR A 317 -17.05 7.05 -5.02
CA TYR A 317 -15.69 7.59 -5.14
C TYR A 317 -15.65 9.09 -5.40
N LEU A 318 -16.78 9.79 -5.34
CA LEU A 318 -16.86 11.22 -5.60
C LEU A 318 -17.35 11.99 -4.38
N PHE A 319 -16.84 13.18 -4.21
CA PHE A 319 -17.45 14.15 -3.32
C PHE A 319 -18.78 14.63 -3.92
N ASN A 320 -19.90 14.10 -3.45
CA ASN A 320 -21.20 14.32 -4.01
C ASN A 320 -21.85 15.66 -3.58
N PRO A 321 -22.72 16.27 -4.40
CA PRO A 321 -23.38 17.54 -4.06
C PRO A 321 -24.40 17.42 -2.91
N HIS A 322 -24.82 16.20 -2.62
CA HIS A 322 -25.78 15.86 -1.56
C HIS A 322 -25.23 14.71 -0.73
N SER A 323 -25.70 14.59 0.51
CA SER A 323 -25.47 13.38 1.29
C SER A 323 -25.98 12.19 0.50
N LEU A 324 -25.08 11.23 0.22
CA LEU A 324 -25.53 9.97 -0.34
C LEU A 324 -26.44 9.29 0.69
N PRO A 325 -27.61 8.77 0.25
CA PRO A 325 -28.38 7.93 1.13
C PRO A 325 -27.50 6.76 1.56
N ILE A 326 -27.61 6.36 2.81
CA ILE A 326 -27.07 5.08 3.25
C ILE A 326 -27.71 4.05 2.32
N PRO A 327 -26.91 3.24 1.60
CA PRO A 327 -27.43 2.41 0.52
C PRO A 327 -28.63 1.61 0.95
N SER A 328 -29.75 1.85 0.32
CA SER A 328 -30.91 0.98 0.39
C SER A 328 -30.77 -0.02 -0.75
N TRP A 329 -30.21 -1.18 -0.49
CA TRP A 329 -30.34 -2.32 -1.38
C TRP A 329 -31.84 -2.64 -1.41
N ASP A 330 -32.48 -2.36 -2.54
CA ASP A 330 -33.91 -2.49 -2.69
C ASP A 330 -34.41 -3.80 -2.08
N ASN A 331 -35.35 -3.69 -1.11
CA ASN A 331 -36.05 -4.75 -0.41
C ASN A 331 -35.27 -5.57 0.67
N ASP A 332 -34.11 -5.15 1.17
CA ASP A 332 -33.53 -5.82 2.30
C ASP A 332 -33.89 -5.15 3.64
N PRO A 333 -34.73 -5.81 4.50
CA PRO A 333 -35.05 -5.29 5.83
C PRO A 333 -33.85 -5.09 6.74
N SER A 334 -32.67 -5.67 6.38
CA SER A 334 -31.43 -5.51 7.13
C SER A 334 -30.82 -4.11 7.01
N LEU A 335 -31.25 -3.30 6.02
CA LEU A 335 -30.69 -1.97 5.76
C LEU A 335 -31.12 -0.90 6.75
N GLY A 336 -32.27 -1.05 7.38
CA GLY A 336 -32.57 -0.32 8.61
C GLY A 336 -31.55 -0.59 9.70
N LYS A 337 -30.89 -1.76 9.66
CA LYS A 337 -29.80 -2.13 10.57
C LYS A 337 -28.49 -1.38 10.30
N TYR A 338 -28.10 -1.16 9.05
CA TYR A 338 -26.86 -0.43 8.73
C TYR A 338 -26.89 1.01 9.20
N HIS A 339 -28.04 1.71 8.99
CA HIS A 339 -28.24 3.02 9.59
C HIS A 339 -28.16 2.96 11.12
N SER A 340 -28.70 1.92 11.75
CA SER A 340 -28.67 1.76 13.21
C SER A 340 -27.24 1.51 13.72
N PHE A 341 -26.39 0.77 13.00
CA PHE A 341 -24.99 0.55 13.39
C PHE A 341 -24.17 1.82 13.26
N ALA A 342 -24.34 2.55 12.16
CA ALA A 342 -23.69 3.82 11.96
C ALA A 342 -24.09 4.85 13.03
N ALA A 343 -25.40 4.92 13.35
CA ALA A 343 -25.92 5.76 14.44
C ALA A 343 -25.43 5.30 15.82
N ALA A 344 -25.35 4.00 16.08
CA ALA A 344 -24.87 3.45 17.34
C ALA A 344 -23.38 3.72 17.59
N TYR A 345 -22.57 3.77 16.53
CA TYR A 345 -21.14 4.09 16.63
C TYR A 345 -20.92 5.48 17.22
N ILE A 346 -21.62 6.50 16.69
CA ILE A 346 -21.48 7.89 17.10
C ILE A 346 -22.51 8.35 18.14
N GLN A 347 -23.50 7.50 18.48
CA GLN A 347 -24.64 7.85 19.34
C GLN A 347 -25.44 9.06 18.81
N GLY A 348 -25.59 9.16 17.49
CA GLY A 348 -26.21 10.32 16.84
C GLY A 348 -26.65 10.05 15.40
N ASN A 349 -26.90 11.13 14.64
CA ASN A 349 -27.27 11.04 13.24
C ASN A 349 -26.05 10.68 12.38
N PRO A 350 -26.03 9.55 11.63
CA PRO A 350 -24.90 9.13 10.84
C PRO A 350 -24.84 9.75 9.44
N LEU A 351 -25.80 10.59 9.07
CA LEU A 351 -25.82 11.21 7.73
C LEU A 351 -24.67 12.20 7.58
N THR A 352 -24.08 12.26 6.40
CA THR A 352 -23.06 13.26 6.06
C THR A 352 -23.69 14.62 5.84
N ASP A 353 -23.24 15.63 6.57
CA ASP A 353 -23.65 17.02 6.31
C ASP A 353 -22.77 17.62 5.22
N VAL A 354 -23.39 18.02 4.10
CA VAL A 354 -22.69 18.68 2.98
C VAL A 354 -22.78 20.19 3.13
N VAL A 355 -21.66 20.84 3.44
CA VAL A 355 -21.62 22.25 3.87
C VAL A 355 -20.89 23.13 2.85
N ALA A 356 -21.62 24.06 2.24
CA ALA A 356 -21.01 25.09 1.38
C ALA A 356 -20.35 26.20 2.23
N PRO A 357 -19.30 26.87 1.77
CA PRO A 357 -18.68 26.73 0.45
C PRO A 357 -17.66 25.58 0.34
N PHE A 358 -17.20 24.98 1.44
CA PHE A 358 -16.11 23.99 1.51
C PHE A 358 -16.37 22.78 0.62
N ALA A 359 -17.55 22.18 0.68
CA ALA A 359 -17.93 21.07 -0.17
C ALA A 359 -17.84 21.40 -1.66
N ASN A 360 -18.17 22.64 -2.05
CA ASN A 360 -18.06 23.08 -3.44
C ASN A 360 -16.61 23.17 -3.90
N VAL A 361 -15.72 23.66 -3.03
CA VAL A 361 -14.28 23.75 -3.34
C VAL A 361 -13.70 22.35 -3.56
N VAL A 362 -13.91 21.43 -2.64
CA VAL A 362 -13.36 20.06 -2.72
C VAL A 362 -13.90 19.32 -3.93
N ARG A 363 -15.21 19.43 -4.22
CA ARG A 363 -15.85 18.80 -5.37
C ARG A 363 -15.33 19.32 -6.71
N VAL A 364 -15.14 20.64 -6.84
CA VAL A 364 -14.55 21.22 -8.05
C VAL A 364 -13.09 20.79 -8.17
N TYR A 365 -12.36 20.79 -7.06
CA TYR A 365 -10.98 20.36 -7.01
C TYR A 365 -10.81 18.90 -7.50
N GLU A 366 -11.55 17.95 -6.93
CA GLU A 366 -11.48 16.53 -7.28
C GLU A 366 -11.71 16.27 -8.77
N ARG A 367 -12.64 16.98 -9.39
CA ARG A 367 -12.94 16.82 -10.82
C ARG A 367 -11.79 17.22 -11.75
N HIS A 368 -10.87 18.07 -11.29
CA HIS A 368 -9.81 18.64 -12.12
C HIS A 368 -8.42 18.20 -11.71
N VAL A 369 -8.23 17.82 -10.46
CA VAL A 369 -6.92 17.49 -9.91
C VAL A 369 -6.88 16.03 -9.43
N TYR A 370 -6.46 15.17 -10.31
CA TYR A 370 -6.24 13.76 -10.05
C TYR A 370 -5.11 13.23 -10.94
N LEU A 371 -4.51 12.11 -10.57
CA LEU A 371 -3.50 11.45 -11.38
C LEU A 371 -4.18 10.58 -12.45
N PRO A 372 -4.09 10.91 -13.74
CA PRO A 372 -4.58 10.03 -14.80
C PRO A 372 -3.87 8.68 -14.78
N GLY A 373 -4.60 7.59 -14.99
CA GLY A 373 -4.02 6.24 -15.01
C GLY A 373 -2.89 6.07 -16.02
N THR A 374 -2.95 6.76 -17.17
CA THR A 374 -1.86 6.77 -18.16
C THR A 374 -0.58 7.38 -17.57
N VAL A 375 -0.69 8.42 -16.74
CA VAL A 375 0.48 9.01 -16.05
C VAL A 375 1.03 8.03 -15.01
N TYR A 376 0.18 7.35 -14.25
CA TYR A 376 0.60 6.26 -13.38
C TYR A 376 1.36 5.17 -14.15
N GLY A 377 0.83 4.74 -15.30
CA GLY A 377 1.51 3.78 -16.18
C GLY A 377 2.88 4.26 -16.66
N LEU A 378 3.01 5.55 -17.04
CA LEU A 378 4.29 6.15 -17.41
C LEU A 378 5.28 6.15 -16.23
N ILE A 379 4.84 6.44 -15.01
CA ILE A 379 5.68 6.37 -13.81
C ILE A 379 6.18 4.94 -13.59
N LEU A 380 5.31 3.92 -13.75
CA LEU A 380 5.70 2.51 -13.69
C LEU A 380 6.72 2.14 -14.77
N LEU A 381 6.53 2.61 -16.00
CA LEU A 381 7.47 2.39 -17.11
C LEU A 381 8.83 3.05 -16.85
N VAL A 382 8.86 4.25 -16.28
CA VAL A 382 10.10 4.89 -15.83
C VAL A 382 10.81 4.03 -14.78
N GLY A 383 10.07 3.54 -13.78
CA GLY A 383 10.59 2.61 -12.78
C GLY A 383 11.16 1.34 -13.42
N LEU A 384 10.41 0.73 -14.35
CA LEU A 384 10.84 -0.46 -15.11
C LEU A 384 12.12 -0.19 -15.90
N GLY A 385 12.21 0.95 -16.60
CA GLY A 385 13.43 1.36 -17.29
C GLY A 385 14.64 1.39 -16.37
N GLY A 386 14.47 1.91 -15.15
CA GLY A 386 15.52 1.88 -14.12
C GLY A 386 15.89 0.48 -13.68
N LEU A 387 14.91 -0.42 -13.52
CA LEU A 387 15.16 -1.85 -13.19
C LEU A 387 15.95 -2.55 -14.30
N VAL A 388 15.60 -2.31 -15.56
CA VAL A 388 16.31 -2.86 -16.74
C VAL A 388 17.75 -2.36 -16.77
N LEU A 389 17.98 -1.06 -16.55
CA LEU A 389 19.33 -0.50 -16.47
C LEU A 389 20.14 -1.12 -15.32
N ALA A 390 19.46 -1.45 -14.22
CA ALA A 390 20.06 -2.10 -13.06
C ALA A 390 20.00 -3.64 -13.12
N TRP A 391 19.78 -4.24 -14.28
CA TRP A 391 19.62 -5.70 -14.49
C TRP A 391 20.72 -6.52 -13.81
N ARG A 392 21.98 -6.13 -13.96
CA ARG A 392 23.13 -6.83 -13.32
C ARG A 392 23.10 -6.78 -11.80
N ARG A 393 22.29 -5.91 -11.20
CA ARG A 393 22.06 -5.78 -9.75
C ARG A 393 20.64 -6.24 -9.37
N LEU A 394 20.01 -7.02 -10.24
CA LEU A 394 18.63 -7.52 -10.07
C LEU A 394 17.66 -6.37 -9.69
N GLY A 395 17.67 -5.30 -10.50
CA GLY A 395 16.77 -4.15 -10.34
C GLY A 395 17.13 -3.17 -9.20
N GLY A 396 18.09 -3.53 -8.34
CA GLY A 396 18.49 -2.64 -7.24
C GLY A 396 17.39 -2.49 -6.18
N GLU A 397 17.37 -1.33 -5.52
CA GLU A 397 16.43 -1.04 -4.43
C GLU A 397 15.05 -0.61 -4.92
N ALA A 398 14.96 -0.14 -6.15
CA ALA A 398 13.70 0.23 -6.78
C ALA A 398 12.79 -1.00 -7.07
N LEU A 399 13.36 -2.21 -7.03
CA LEU A 399 12.62 -3.44 -7.29
C LEU A 399 11.46 -3.62 -6.30
N LEU A 400 11.70 -3.42 -4.99
CA LEU A 400 10.67 -3.64 -3.98
C LEU A 400 9.45 -2.72 -4.18
N PRO A 401 9.57 -1.39 -4.21
CA PRO A 401 8.41 -0.55 -4.40
C PRO A 401 7.77 -0.73 -5.78
N TRP A 402 8.53 -1.00 -6.84
CA TRP A 402 7.96 -1.28 -8.16
C TRP A 402 7.08 -2.53 -8.15
N THR A 403 7.57 -3.62 -7.53
CA THR A 403 6.82 -4.88 -7.46
C THR A 403 5.58 -4.75 -6.57
N ILE A 404 5.67 -4.00 -5.45
CA ILE A 404 4.51 -3.72 -4.58
C ILE A 404 3.45 -2.95 -5.37
N SER A 405 3.84 -1.89 -6.11
CA SER A 405 2.91 -1.11 -6.92
C SER A 405 2.17 -1.98 -7.94
N LEU A 406 2.89 -2.84 -8.65
CA LEU A 406 2.28 -3.76 -9.61
C LEU A 406 1.38 -4.78 -8.93
N ALA A 407 1.82 -5.36 -7.80
CA ALA A 407 1.06 -6.35 -7.04
C ALA A 407 -0.28 -5.80 -6.52
N LEU A 408 -0.30 -4.54 -6.06
CA LEU A 408 -1.52 -3.90 -5.55
C LEU A 408 -2.61 -3.72 -6.62
N VAL A 409 -2.25 -3.68 -7.90
CA VAL A 409 -3.21 -3.58 -9.01
C VAL A 409 -3.54 -4.96 -9.58
N VAL A 410 -2.53 -5.84 -9.71
CA VAL A 410 -2.71 -7.14 -10.35
C VAL A 410 -3.42 -8.16 -9.44
N ILE A 411 -3.08 -8.20 -8.14
CA ILE A 411 -3.64 -9.21 -7.22
C ILE A 411 -5.16 -9.08 -7.11
N PRO A 412 -5.77 -7.89 -6.87
CA PRO A 412 -7.22 -7.76 -6.83
C PRO A 412 -7.87 -8.16 -8.17
N SER A 413 -7.29 -7.75 -9.30
CA SER A 413 -7.77 -8.12 -10.63
C SER A 413 -7.72 -9.63 -10.89
N ALA A 414 -6.76 -10.34 -10.26
CA ALA A 414 -6.62 -11.79 -10.36
C ALA A 414 -7.59 -12.53 -9.45
N THR A 415 -7.84 -12.04 -8.23
CA THR A 415 -8.59 -12.76 -7.20
C THR A 415 -10.06 -12.39 -7.13
N ALA A 416 -10.43 -11.20 -7.61
CA ALA A 416 -11.80 -10.70 -7.56
C ALA A 416 -12.15 -9.87 -8.81
N GLU A 417 -11.96 -8.58 -8.76
CA GLU A 417 -12.26 -7.64 -9.84
C GLU A 417 -11.42 -6.37 -9.66
N PHE A 418 -11.28 -5.58 -10.75
CA PHE A 418 -10.70 -4.25 -10.69
C PHE A 418 -11.58 -3.29 -9.90
N ASP A 419 -10.94 -2.38 -9.16
CA ASP A 419 -11.59 -1.24 -8.54
C ASP A 419 -10.61 -0.05 -8.48
N TYR A 420 -11.08 1.17 -8.66
CA TYR A 420 -10.21 2.36 -8.68
C TYR A 420 -9.49 2.61 -7.36
N ARG A 421 -10.09 2.20 -6.23
CA ARG A 421 -9.46 2.30 -4.91
C ARG A 421 -8.18 1.46 -4.76
N TYR A 422 -7.97 0.46 -5.63
CA TYR A 422 -6.75 -0.36 -5.61
C TYR A 422 -5.57 0.32 -6.32
N VAL A 423 -5.85 1.29 -7.21
CA VAL A 423 -4.82 2.05 -7.91
C VAL A 423 -4.18 3.10 -7.01
N LEU A 424 -4.97 3.78 -6.18
CA LEU A 424 -4.48 4.86 -5.32
C LEU A 424 -3.37 4.40 -4.37
N PRO A 425 -3.50 3.29 -3.62
CA PRO A 425 -2.42 2.77 -2.78
C PRO A 425 -1.17 2.33 -3.56
N ALA A 426 -1.28 2.05 -4.85
CA ALA A 426 -0.15 1.63 -5.68
C ALA A 426 0.73 2.80 -6.14
N VAL A 427 0.16 4.00 -6.26
CA VAL A 427 0.83 5.21 -6.78
C VAL A 427 2.08 5.62 -6.00
N PRO A 428 2.07 5.70 -4.65
CA PRO A 428 3.25 6.08 -3.87
C PRO A 428 4.45 5.17 -4.13
N PHE A 429 4.20 3.88 -4.30
CA PHE A 429 5.25 2.88 -4.58
C PHE A 429 5.81 3.03 -5.99
N ALA A 430 4.98 3.29 -7.01
CA ALA A 430 5.44 3.60 -8.37
C ALA A 430 6.33 4.84 -8.38
N CYS A 431 5.92 5.91 -7.69
CA CYS A 431 6.69 7.14 -7.58
C CYS A 431 8.03 6.92 -6.88
N LEU A 432 8.05 6.16 -5.77
CA LEU A 432 9.28 5.76 -5.09
C LEU A 432 10.21 4.98 -6.03
N ALA A 433 9.68 3.98 -6.74
CA ALA A 433 10.45 3.16 -7.66
C ALA A 433 11.10 4.01 -8.76
N ALA A 434 10.32 4.89 -9.40
CA ALA A 434 10.81 5.76 -10.46
C ALA A 434 11.93 6.70 -9.97
N VAL A 435 11.73 7.35 -8.83
CA VAL A 435 12.73 8.29 -8.28
C VAL A 435 13.97 7.55 -7.80
N MET A 436 13.83 6.42 -7.09
CA MET A 436 14.96 5.64 -6.59
C MET A 436 15.78 5.02 -7.72
N ALA A 437 15.15 4.60 -8.81
CA ALA A 437 15.82 4.01 -9.96
C ALA A 437 16.84 4.95 -10.60
N PHE A 438 16.58 6.26 -10.59
CA PHE A 438 17.42 7.29 -11.20
C PHE A 438 18.13 8.21 -10.21
N SER A 439 18.14 7.86 -8.93
CA SER A 439 18.89 8.61 -7.90
C SER A 439 20.41 8.54 -8.13
N PRO A 440 21.19 9.54 -7.66
CA PRO A 440 22.63 9.51 -7.73
C PRO A 440 23.21 8.22 -7.11
N GLY A 441 24.19 7.60 -7.79
CA GLY A 441 24.78 6.32 -7.36
C GLY A 441 24.13 5.05 -7.94
N THR A 442 22.91 5.14 -8.47
CA THR A 442 22.27 4.04 -9.19
C THR A 442 22.75 3.92 -10.63
N GLU A 443 22.46 2.78 -11.29
CA GLU A 443 22.78 2.60 -12.72
C GLU A 443 22.03 3.61 -13.58
N GLY A 444 20.74 3.83 -13.31
CA GLY A 444 19.94 4.84 -14.00
C GLY A 444 20.49 6.25 -13.81
N GLY A 445 20.95 6.60 -12.58
CA GLY A 445 21.58 7.88 -12.32
C GLY A 445 22.91 8.05 -13.07
N ARG A 446 23.69 6.97 -13.23
CA ARG A 446 24.91 6.98 -14.05
C ARG A 446 24.60 7.13 -15.53
N TRP A 447 23.60 6.44 -16.02
CA TRP A 447 23.12 6.54 -17.39
C TRP A 447 22.67 7.98 -17.73
N LEU A 448 21.88 8.61 -16.88
CA LEU A 448 21.46 10.03 -17.06
C LEU A 448 22.65 10.98 -17.10
N ARG A 449 23.67 10.78 -16.25
CA ARG A 449 24.89 11.62 -16.28
C ARG A 449 25.65 11.48 -17.58
N ARG A 450 25.75 10.26 -18.15
CA ARG A 450 26.39 10.02 -19.44
C ARG A 450 25.64 10.75 -20.58
N LEU A 451 24.31 10.69 -20.59
CA LEU A 451 23.50 11.41 -21.57
C LEU A 451 23.65 12.93 -21.44
N ALA A 452 23.83 13.45 -20.24
CA ALA A 452 24.04 14.86 -19.99
C ALA A 452 25.49 15.34 -20.28
N GLY A 453 26.36 14.50 -20.83
CA GLY A 453 27.76 14.84 -21.17
C GLY A 453 28.64 15.18 -19.97
N ARG A 454 28.25 14.85 -18.75
CA ARG A 454 29.01 15.14 -17.53
C ARG A 454 30.02 14.03 -17.25
N PRO A 455 31.36 14.35 -17.10
CA PRO A 455 32.36 13.35 -16.80
C PRO A 455 32.11 12.69 -15.44
N HIS A 456 32.61 11.46 -15.32
CA HIS A 456 32.52 10.65 -14.12
C HIS A 456 33.30 11.31 -12.97
N GLN A 457 32.67 11.98 -12.04
CA GLN A 457 33.28 12.33 -10.76
C GLN A 457 33.26 11.07 -9.89
N ASP A 458 34.43 10.48 -9.66
CA ASP A 458 34.61 9.43 -8.65
C ASP A 458 34.47 10.08 -7.28
N PRO A 459 33.50 9.69 -6.44
CA PRO A 459 33.34 10.29 -5.12
C PRO A 459 34.50 10.05 -4.16
N ARG A 460 35.54 9.33 -4.57
CA ARG A 460 36.73 9.04 -3.77
C ARG A 460 37.94 9.95 -4.08
N ILE A 461 37.82 10.83 -5.07
CA ILE A 461 38.86 11.80 -5.39
C ILE A 461 38.44 13.14 -4.79
N PRO A 462 39.12 13.66 -3.75
CA PRO A 462 38.89 15.03 -3.27
C PRO A 462 39.15 16.00 -4.41
N GLU A 463 38.31 17.02 -4.58
CA GLU A 463 38.59 18.09 -5.51
C GLU A 463 39.98 18.68 -5.22
N PRO A 464 40.82 18.90 -6.24
CA PRO A 464 42.06 19.65 -6.02
C PRO A 464 41.64 21.06 -5.59
N SER A 465 42.04 21.42 -4.36
CA SER A 465 41.85 22.76 -3.81
C SER A 465 42.43 23.76 -4.80
N GLY A 466 41.55 24.57 -5.38
CA GLY A 466 41.90 25.59 -6.35
C GLY A 466 42.93 26.54 -5.77
N SER A 467 44.12 26.51 -6.33
CA SER A 467 45.13 27.52 -6.11
C SER A 467 44.63 28.88 -6.60
N ALA A 468 44.28 29.74 -5.66
CA ALA A 468 44.05 31.14 -5.94
C ALA A 468 45.32 31.76 -6.45
N GLY A 469 45.40 32.06 -7.75
CA GLY A 469 46.41 32.85 -8.34
C GLY A 469 46.31 34.30 -7.88
N SER A 470 47.28 34.76 -7.11
CA SER A 470 47.53 36.20 -6.97
C SER A 470 48.83 36.55 -7.73
N ALA A 471 48.67 37.32 -8.79
CA ALA A 471 49.75 38.01 -9.45
C ALA A 471 50.16 39.22 -8.60
N GLY A 472 51.48 39.52 -8.50
CA GLY A 472 51.91 40.84 -8.07
C GLY A 472 53.32 40.92 -7.50
N SER A 473 54.25 41.28 -8.36
CA SER A 473 55.45 42.13 -8.21
C SER A 473 56.62 41.79 -7.26
N ALA A 474 57.72 41.66 -7.94
CA ALA A 474 59.12 42.03 -7.72
C ALA A 474 59.56 42.65 -6.35
N GLY A 475 60.68 42.13 -5.84
CA GLY A 475 61.48 42.77 -4.78
C GLY A 475 62.61 41.89 -4.31
N SER A 476 63.82 42.25 -4.69
CA SER A 476 65.16 41.65 -4.51
C SER A 476 65.67 41.61 -3.08
N ARG A 477 66.67 40.75 -2.87
CA ARG A 477 67.82 40.77 -1.97
C ARG A 477 67.83 39.85 -0.75
N SER A 478 68.72 38.91 -0.87
CA SER A 478 70.01 38.65 -0.25
C SER A 478 70.09 38.02 1.14
N ALA A 479 70.77 36.88 1.14
CA ALA A 479 71.83 36.43 2.01
C ALA A 479 71.61 36.08 3.49
N GLY A 480 72.08 34.90 3.86
CA GLY A 480 72.59 34.59 5.17
C GLY A 480 72.14 33.26 5.76
N VAL A 481 72.81 32.19 5.49
CA VAL A 481 73.87 31.43 6.25
C VAL A 481 73.38 30.78 7.55
N SER A 482 73.51 29.45 7.52
CA SER A 482 73.95 28.49 8.58
C SER A 482 73.06 28.16 9.77
N GLY A 483 72.94 26.85 10.00
CA GLY A 483 72.83 26.29 11.32
C GLY A 483 72.02 25.00 11.46
N VAL A 484 72.69 23.85 11.25
CA VAL A 484 72.38 22.52 11.74
C VAL A 484 73.28 22.29 12.96
N PRO A 485 73.11 21.33 13.86
CA PRO A 485 72.10 20.33 14.19
C PRO A 485 71.85 20.06 15.69
N SER A 486 71.27 18.90 15.95
CA SER A 486 71.47 18.02 17.13
C SER A 486 70.39 18.09 18.18
N SER A 487 69.83 17.05 18.54
CA SER A 487 69.97 15.71 19.02
C SER A 487 69.04 15.43 20.19
N ALA A 488 68.39 14.31 20.09
CA ALA A 488 68.26 13.24 21.11
C ALA A 488 67.61 13.57 22.47
N SER A 489 66.56 12.84 22.88
CA SER A 489 66.64 11.57 23.60
C SER A 489 65.30 11.24 24.23
N ALA A 490 64.88 10.00 24.08
CA ALA A 490 64.07 9.30 25.07
C ALA A 490 65.01 8.89 26.25
N PRO A 491 64.55 8.37 27.39
CA PRO A 491 63.57 7.34 27.59
C PRO A 491 62.82 7.31 28.95
N ALA A 492 61.85 6.39 29.05
CA ALA A 492 61.67 5.30 30.04
C ALA A 492 60.90 5.52 31.36
N VAL A 493 59.91 4.71 31.54
CA VAL A 493 59.71 3.64 32.58
C VAL A 493 59.17 4.03 33.97
N GLY A 494 58.21 3.26 34.42
CA GLY A 494 57.82 3.02 35.83
C GLY A 494 56.32 2.91 36.01
N SER A 495 55.62 1.76 35.96
CA SER A 495 55.52 0.60 36.91
C SER A 495 54.90 0.95 38.24
N GLY A 496 53.90 0.15 38.58
CA GLY A 496 53.36 -0.07 39.95
C GLY A 496 51.85 -0.14 39.97
N ASP A 497 51.21 -1.29 39.89
CA ASP A 497 50.84 -2.23 40.95
C ASP A 497 50.04 -1.57 42.09
N ASP A 498 48.83 -2.00 42.30
CA ASP A 498 48.34 -2.91 43.34
C ASP A 498 46.78 -2.88 43.40
N GLN A 499 46.13 -3.96 43.16
CA GLN A 499 45.50 -4.99 43.98
C GLN A 499 44.42 -4.56 45.01
N ARG A 500 43.38 -5.36 44.95
CA ARG A 500 42.45 -5.81 46.01
C ARG A 500 41.13 -5.04 46.10
N ASP A 501 40.05 -5.64 46.28
CA ASP A 501 39.51 -6.97 46.57
C ASP A 501 38.04 -6.80 47.00
N LEU A 502 37.24 -7.81 46.70
CA LEU A 502 36.12 -8.32 47.48
C LEU A 502 34.87 -7.41 47.62
N ALA A 503 33.76 -7.82 47.32
CA ALA A 503 32.92 -9.00 47.51
C ALA A 503 31.50 -8.60 47.94
N THR A 504 30.59 -9.37 47.47
CA THR A 504 29.38 -9.92 48.07
C THR A 504 28.11 -9.13 48.21
N ASP A 505 27.13 -9.85 47.75
CA ASP A 505 25.77 -10.14 48.22
C ASP A 505 24.74 -9.01 48.04
N GLY A 506 23.66 -9.30 47.37
CA GLY A 506 22.66 -10.36 47.56
C GLY A 506 21.32 -9.73 47.88
N THR A 507 20.41 -9.85 47.05
CA THR A 507 19.02 -10.38 47.22
C THR A 507 18.29 -10.23 45.89
#